data_0ed8c744185ea4cba099baad4f15f95d
#
_entry.id   0ed8c744185ea4cba099baad4f15f95d
#
_cell.length_a   1.000
_cell.length_b   1.000
_cell.length_c   1.000
_cell.angle_alpha   90.00
_cell.angle_beta   90.00
_cell.angle_gamma   90.00
#
_symmetry.space_group_name_H-M   'P 1'
#
loop_
_entity.id
_entity.type
_entity.pdbx_description
1 polymer ?
#
loop_
_entity_poly.entity_id
_entity_poly.type
_entity_poly.pdbx_seq_one_letter_code
_entity_poly.pdbx_strand_id
1 'polypeptide(L)'
;EEDEFLEKHILDSLTCNDCDEFKAAEVVVDMGTGGGFPGIPLAITNPDKTFVLADSLNKRLKIIEQFAAELCIDNIELLHIRAEDMGQNPAYREKADICVSRAVASLDVLSELCLPLVRKGGYFISYKGDGAEDEFDVAKRAISILGGKLDRIEKPSLKNAYISGHCLLLVKKVAHTPKRFPRKAGAAKKSPIR
;
A
#
# COMPACT_ATOMS: atom_id res chain seq x y z
N GLU A 1 16.24 -21.26 0.79
CA GLU A 1 14.96 -20.82 1.40
C GLU A 1 15.10 -19.49 2.15
N GLU A 2 16.13 -19.32 3.04
CA GLU A 2 16.33 -18.05 3.78
C GLU A 2 16.72 -16.90 2.86
N ASP A 3 17.68 -17.11 1.97
CA ASP A 3 18.12 -16.10 1.00
C ASP A 3 16.97 -15.70 0.06
N GLU A 4 16.15 -16.67 -0.39
CA GLU A 4 14.98 -16.44 -1.21
C GLU A 4 13.93 -15.59 -0.48
N PHE A 5 13.69 -15.88 0.80
CA PHE A 5 12.78 -15.10 1.63
C PHE A 5 13.27 -13.65 1.80
N LEU A 6 14.56 -13.49 2.09
CA LEU A 6 15.20 -12.18 2.22
C LEU A 6 15.03 -11.34 0.95
N GLU A 7 15.38 -11.91 -0.20
CA GLU A 7 15.31 -11.20 -1.47
C GLU A 7 13.87 -10.91 -1.90
N LYS A 8 13.01 -11.91 -1.84
CA LYS A 8 11.63 -11.84 -2.36
C LYS A 8 10.69 -11.00 -1.49
N HIS A 9 10.90 -10.99 -0.18
CA HIS A 9 9.98 -10.32 0.73
C HIS A 9 10.60 -9.09 1.41
N ILE A 10 11.84 -9.18 1.90
CA ILE A 10 12.45 -8.05 2.61
C ILE A 10 12.96 -7.00 1.62
N LEU A 11 13.86 -7.38 0.70
CA LEU A 11 14.45 -6.42 -0.24
C LEU A 11 13.41 -5.81 -1.17
N ASP A 12 12.45 -6.62 -1.66
CA ASP A 12 11.33 -6.09 -2.45
C ASP A 12 10.54 -5.02 -1.67
N SER A 13 10.24 -5.27 -0.39
CA SER A 13 9.55 -4.30 0.46
C SER A 13 10.32 -2.99 0.57
N LEU A 14 11.65 -3.04 0.67
CA LEU A 14 12.51 -1.87 0.85
C LEU A 14 12.69 -1.02 -0.42
N THR A 15 12.25 -1.48 -1.58
CA THR A 15 12.36 -0.72 -2.84
C THR A 15 11.62 0.62 -2.78
N CYS A 16 10.60 0.75 -1.92
CA CYS A 16 9.88 1.99 -1.69
C CYS A 16 10.77 3.09 -1.06
N ASN A 17 11.86 2.73 -0.37
CA ASN A 17 12.81 3.68 0.22
C ASN A 17 13.55 4.52 -0.85
N ASP A 18 13.57 4.08 -2.11
CA ASP A 18 14.20 4.84 -3.20
C ASP A 18 13.32 6.02 -3.66
N CYS A 19 11.99 5.97 -3.40
CA CYS A 19 11.05 7.00 -3.82
C CYS A 19 11.18 8.26 -2.94
N ASP A 20 11.36 9.42 -3.55
CA ASP A 20 11.49 10.69 -2.83
C ASP A 20 10.20 11.06 -2.07
N GLU A 21 9.03 10.71 -2.62
CA GLU A 21 7.75 10.90 -1.96
C GLU A 21 7.64 10.08 -0.68
N PHE A 22 8.17 8.86 -0.68
CA PHE A 22 8.20 8.03 0.52
C PHE A 22 9.18 8.57 1.56
N LYS A 23 10.36 9.05 1.13
CA LYS A 23 11.33 9.68 2.05
C LYS A 23 10.74 10.88 2.78
N ALA A 24 9.92 11.68 2.08
CA ALA A 24 9.28 12.87 2.63
C ALA A 24 8.01 12.58 3.46
N ALA A 25 7.53 11.35 3.50
CA ALA A 25 6.31 10.97 4.21
C ALA A 25 6.54 10.86 5.73
N GLU A 26 5.53 11.20 6.52
CA GLU A 26 5.48 11.01 7.97
C GLU A 26 4.54 9.85 8.36
N VAL A 27 3.39 9.74 7.69
CA VAL A 27 2.35 8.74 7.96
C VAL A 27 2.17 7.82 6.76
N VAL A 28 2.43 6.53 6.96
CA VAL A 28 2.31 5.48 5.95
C VAL A 28 1.26 4.45 6.36
N VAL A 29 0.32 4.16 5.48
CA VAL A 29 -0.65 3.06 5.66
C VAL A 29 -0.23 1.88 4.79
N ASP A 30 -0.08 0.70 5.37
CA ASP A 30 0.06 -0.57 4.65
C ASP A 30 -1.29 -1.28 4.62
N MET A 31 -1.96 -1.21 3.47
CA MET A 31 -3.30 -1.78 3.30
C MET A 31 -3.25 -3.22 2.82
N GLY A 32 -3.80 -4.11 3.65
CA GLY A 32 -3.72 -5.56 3.42
C GLY A 32 -2.33 -6.09 3.73
N THR A 33 -1.76 -5.69 4.87
CA THR A 33 -0.37 -5.98 5.27
C THR A 33 -0.01 -7.46 5.31
N GLY A 34 -0.99 -8.35 5.46
CA GLY A 34 -0.80 -9.80 5.42
C GLY A 34 0.15 -10.29 6.50
N GLY A 35 1.33 -10.75 6.09
CA GLY A 35 2.42 -11.15 6.98
C GLY A 35 3.32 -9.98 7.45
N GLY A 36 2.88 -8.74 7.28
CA GLY A 36 3.66 -7.56 7.63
C GLY A 36 4.47 -6.97 6.46
N PHE A 37 4.14 -7.34 5.22
CA PHE A 37 4.89 -6.89 4.04
C PHE A 37 4.04 -6.01 3.11
N PRO A 38 4.52 -4.81 2.74
CA PRO A 38 5.87 -4.28 2.97
C PRO A 38 6.05 -3.54 4.31
N GLY A 39 5.01 -3.40 5.15
CA GLY A 39 4.97 -2.48 6.29
C GLY A 39 6.08 -2.68 7.34
N ILE A 40 6.35 -3.93 7.77
CA ILE A 40 7.35 -4.21 8.81
C ILE A 40 8.79 -3.87 8.36
N PRO A 41 9.29 -4.34 7.19
CA PRO A 41 10.61 -3.94 6.72
C PRO A 41 10.76 -2.43 6.56
N LEU A 42 9.70 -1.74 6.08
CA LEU A 42 9.70 -0.29 5.95
C LEU A 42 9.73 0.40 7.32
N ALA A 43 8.97 -0.09 8.30
CA ALA A 43 8.95 0.47 9.65
C ALA A 43 10.32 0.36 10.35
N ILE A 44 10.98 -0.80 10.22
CA ILE A 44 12.32 -1.03 10.78
C ILE A 44 13.35 -0.04 10.20
N THR A 45 13.29 0.20 8.90
CA THR A 45 14.27 1.08 8.20
C THR A 45 13.93 2.56 8.26
N ASN A 46 12.76 2.93 8.79
CA ASN A 46 12.28 4.31 8.88
C ASN A 46 11.66 4.58 10.26
N PRO A 47 12.46 4.59 11.34
CA PRO A 47 11.96 4.73 12.72
C PRO A 47 11.34 6.10 13.01
N ASP A 48 11.59 7.09 12.18
CA ASP A 48 11.04 8.45 12.25
C ASP A 48 9.62 8.59 11.67
N LYS A 49 9.10 7.55 11.01
CA LYS A 49 7.77 7.53 10.41
C LYS A 49 6.79 6.72 11.24
N THR A 50 5.51 7.03 11.12
CA THR A 50 4.42 6.24 11.70
C THR A 50 3.79 5.35 10.65
N PHE A 51 3.66 4.05 10.95
CA PHE A 51 3.05 3.06 10.07
C PHE A 51 1.74 2.54 10.65
N VAL A 52 0.67 2.57 9.86
CA VAL A 52 -0.60 1.90 10.17
C VAL A 52 -0.71 0.65 9.32
N LEU A 53 -0.58 -0.52 9.93
CA LEU A 53 -0.67 -1.81 9.25
C LEU A 53 -2.09 -2.36 9.41
N ALA A 54 -2.85 -2.34 8.33
CA ALA A 54 -4.26 -2.72 8.33
C ALA A 54 -4.49 -4.06 7.62
N ASP A 55 -5.24 -4.97 8.26
CA ASP A 55 -5.69 -6.22 7.65
C ASP A 55 -7.09 -6.60 8.17
N SER A 56 -7.87 -7.28 7.34
CA SER A 56 -9.18 -7.80 7.71
C SER A 56 -9.13 -9.10 8.52
N LEU A 57 -7.97 -9.73 8.63
CA LEU A 57 -7.75 -10.98 9.34
C LEU A 57 -6.95 -10.77 10.63
N ASN A 58 -7.63 -10.67 11.75
CA ASN A 58 -7.02 -10.44 13.07
C ASN A 58 -5.91 -11.45 13.43
N LYS A 59 -6.03 -12.70 12.96
CA LYS A 59 -4.99 -13.71 13.20
C LYS A 59 -3.61 -13.30 12.66
N ARG A 60 -3.58 -12.61 11.50
CA ARG A 60 -2.32 -12.11 10.91
C ARG A 60 -1.71 -11.00 11.76
N LEU A 61 -2.55 -10.06 12.19
CA LEU A 61 -2.11 -8.94 13.03
C LEU A 61 -1.53 -9.42 14.38
N LYS A 62 -2.12 -10.45 14.99
CA LYS A 62 -1.56 -11.05 16.22
C LYS A 62 -0.16 -11.64 16.03
N ILE A 63 0.13 -12.19 14.86
CA ILE A 63 1.48 -12.68 14.55
C ILE A 63 2.44 -11.50 14.40
N ILE A 64 2.01 -10.44 13.70
CA ILE A 64 2.81 -9.21 13.55
C ILE A 64 3.07 -8.58 14.92
N GLU A 65 2.07 -8.52 15.81
CA GLU A 65 2.20 -7.99 17.17
C GLU A 65 3.30 -8.70 17.96
N GLN A 66 3.39 -10.03 17.87
CA GLN A 66 4.45 -10.81 18.51
C GLN A 66 5.82 -10.45 17.96
N PHE A 67 5.99 -10.44 16.63
CA PHE A 67 7.25 -10.05 16.00
C PHE A 67 7.65 -8.61 16.32
N ALA A 68 6.70 -7.69 16.31
CA ALA A 68 6.96 -6.29 16.62
C ALA A 68 7.49 -6.12 18.05
N ALA A 69 6.90 -6.86 19.01
CA ALA A 69 7.35 -6.83 20.39
C ALA A 69 8.78 -7.43 20.55
N GLU A 70 9.06 -8.57 19.88
CA GLU A 70 10.37 -9.21 19.92
C GLU A 70 11.47 -8.35 19.28
N LEU A 71 11.14 -7.62 18.21
CA LEU A 71 12.07 -6.77 17.47
C LEU A 71 12.07 -5.30 17.97
N CYS A 72 11.32 -5.00 19.05
CA CYS A 72 11.20 -3.65 19.61
C CYS A 72 10.79 -2.59 18.56
N ILE A 73 9.81 -2.92 17.69
CA ILE A 73 9.26 -2.01 16.69
C ILE A 73 8.12 -1.25 17.34
N ASP A 74 8.30 0.05 17.58
CA ASP A 74 7.37 0.91 18.34
C ASP A 74 6.66 1.97 17.48
N ASN A 75 7.03 2.09 16.21
CA ASN A 75 6.48 3.05 15.26
C ASN A 75 5.35 2.50 14.39
N ILE A 76 4.68 1.42 14.83
CA ILE A 76 3.57 0.79 14.12
C ILE A 76 2.27 0.82 14.92
N GLU A 77 1.15 1.01 14.24
CA GLU A 77 -0.22 0.78 14.71
C GLU A 77 -0.80 -0.42 13.96
N LEU A 78 -1.28 -1.43 14.68
CA LEU A 78 -1.95 -2.59 14.08
C LEU A 78 -3.46 -2.39 14.08
N LEU A 79 -4.09 -2.40 12.91
CA LEU A 79 -5.49 -2.07 12.77
C LEU A 79 -6.28 -3.23 12.12
N HIS A 80 -7.11 -3.91 12.93
CA HIS A 80 -8.03 -4.92 12.44
C HIS A 80 -9.28 -4.25 11.85
N ILE A 81 -9.27 -4.02 10.55
CA ILE A 81 -10.34 -3.33 9.83
C ILE A 81 -10.38 -3.79 8.37
N ARG A 82 -11.55 -3.70 7.75
CA ARG A 82 -11.66 -3.81 6.30
C ARG A 82 -11.26 -2.49 5.63
N ALA A 83 -10.64 -2.59 4.47
CA ALA A 83 -10.21 -1.40 3.71
C ALA A 83 -11.36 -0.43 3.41
N GLU A 84 -12.54 -0.99 3.10
CA GLU A 84 -13.74 -0.21 2.80
C GLU A 84 -14.22 0.58 4.03
N ASP A 85 -14.18 -0.04 5.21
CA ASP A 85 -14.59 0.60 6.47
C ASP A 85 -13.55 1.65 6.88
N MET A 86 -12.27 1.37 6.73
CA MET A 86 -11.18 2.32 7.00
C MET A 86 -11.29 3.56 6.11
N GLY A 87 -11.54 3.37 4.80
CA GLY A 87 -11.68 4.48 3.83
C GLY A 87 -12.92 5.35 4.06
N GLN A 88 -13.93 4.86 4.80
CA GLN A 88 -15.10 5.63 5.22
C GLN A 88 -14.94 6.25 6.62
N ASN A 89 -13.97 5.79 7.41
CA ASN A 89 -13.73 6.28 8.77
C ASN A 89 -13.02 7.64 8.74
N PRO A 90 -13.61 8.71 9.31
CA PRO A 90 -13.02 10.05 9.33
C PRO A 90 -11.64 10.12 10.00
N ALA A 91 -11.30 9.17 10.90
CA ALA A 91 -10.00 9.11 11.55
C ALA A 91 -8.86 8.77 10.57
N TYR A 92 -9.15 8.02 9.50
CA TYR A 92 -8.14 7.53 8.55
C TYR A 92 -8.33 8.09 7.13
N ARG A 93 -9.57 8.48 6.78
CA ARG A 93 -9.88 8.97 5.44
C ARG A 93 -9.05 10.20 5.10
N GLU A 94 -8.30 10.12 4.00
CA GLU A 94 -7.47 11.22 3.46
C GLU A 94 -6.48 11.80 4.49
N LYS A 95 -5.89 10.93 5.34
CA LYS A 95 -4.92 11.31 6.37
C LYS A 95 -3.50 10.87 6.08
N ALA A 96 -3.31 9.74 5.39
CA ALA A 96 -1.98 9.22 5.10
C ALA A 96 -1.24 10.04 4.04
N ASP A 97 0.06 10.22 4.22
CA ASP A 97 0.95 10.74 3.18
C ASP A 97 1.08 9.72 2.06
N ILE A 98 1.31 8.48 2.47
CA ILE A 98 1.50 7.35 1.58
C ILE A 98 0.56 6.21 2.01
N CYS A 99 -0.09 5.57 1.02
CA CYS A 99 -0.68 4.25 1.20
C CYS A 99 0.09 3.27 0.32
N VAL A 100 0.63 2.21 0.91
CA VAL A 100 1.28 1.12 0.18
C VAL A 100 0.37 -0.11 0.15
N SER A 101 0.49 -0.93 -0.89
CA SER A 101 -0.15 -2.25 -0.94
C SER A 101 0.61 -3.19 -1.86
N ARG A 102 0.74 -4.48 -1.44
CA ARG A 102 1.42 -5.53 -2.19
C ARG A 102 0.56 -6.79 -2.27
N ALA A 103 0.41 -7.34 -3.49
CA ALA A 103 -0.21 -8.66 -3.75
C ALA A 103 -1.63 -8.88 -3.19
N VAL A 104 -2.45 -7.82 -3.04
CA VAL A 104 -3.81 -7.91 -2.48
C VAL A 104 -4.88 -8.12 -3.54
N ALA A 105 -4.84 -7.33 -4.63
CA ALA A 105 -5.83 -7.36 -5.70
C ALA A 105 -5.32 -6.66 -6.98
N SER A 106 -6.14 -6.64 -8.03
CA SER A 106 -5.88 -5.85 -9.23
C SER A 106 -5.89 -4.35 -8.93
N LEU A 107 -5.21 -3.56 -9.77
CA LEU A 107 -4.99 -2.13 -9.52
C LEU A 107 -6.29 -1.30 -9.48
N ASP A 108 -7.30 -1.66 -10.29
CA ASP A 108 -8.62 -1.01 -10.27
C ASP A 108 -9.32 -1.19 -8.92
N VAL A 109 -9.25 -2.40 -8.35
CA VAL A 109 -9.77 -2.70 -7.00
C VAL A 109 -8.95 -2.00 -5.92
N LEU A 110 -7.61 -2.11 -5.98
CA LEU A 110 -6.72 -1.48 -5.00
C LEU A 110 -6.87 0.04 -4.97
N SER A 111 -7.09 0.67 -6.13
CA SER A 111 -7.30 2.11 -6.20
C SER A 111 -8.51 2.56 -5.38
N GLU A 112 -9.61 1.78 -5.40
CA GLU A 112 -10.80 2.08 -4.59
C GLU A 112 -10.55 1.89 -3.08
N LEU A 113 -9.68 0.96 -2.71
CA LEU A 113 -9.40 0.64 -1.31
C LEU A 113 -8.34 1.58 -0.69
N CYS A 114 -7.36 2.02 -1.49
CA CYS A 114 -6.19 2.75 -1.01
C CYS A 114 -6.30 4.28 -1.20
N LEU A 115 -6.78 4.78 -2.36
CA LEU A 115 -6.86 6.22 -2.61
C LEU A 115 -7.73 7.00 -1.61
N PRO A 116 -8.83 6.44 -1.06
CA PRO A 116 -9.59 7.12 -0.02
C PRO A 116 -8.82 7.39 1.28
N LEU A 117 -7.71 6.71 1.52
CA LEU A 117 -6.87 6.89 2.72
C LEU A 117 -5.81 7.99 2.53
N VAL A 118 -5.42 8.23 1.28
CA VAL A 118 -4.34 9.16 0.91
C VAL A 118 -4.84 10.60 0.94
N ARG A 119 -4.14 11.48 1.64
CA ARG A 119 -4.42 12.93 1.62
C ARG A 119 -4.17 13.53 0.23
N LYS A 120 -4.79 14.64 -0.08
CA LYS A 120 -4.49 15.39 -1.30
C LYS A 120 -3.01 15.81 -1.31
N GLY A 121 -2.32 15.52 -2.41
CA GLY A 121 -0.88 15.72 -2.56
C GLY A 121 -0.02 14.52 -2.17
N GLY A 122 -0.57 13.54 -1.45
CA GLY A 122 0.09 12.27 -1.12
C GLY A 122 0.03 11.25 -2.26
N TYR A 123 0.48 10.01 -1.99
CA TYR A 123 0.60 8.97 -3.02
C TYR A 123 0.05 7.62 -2.56
N PHE A 124 -0.57 6.92 -3.49
CA PHE A 124 -0.76 5.47 -3.41
C PHE A 124 0.36 4.81 -4.20
N ILE A 125 1.13 3.93 -3.54
CA ILE A 125 2.24 3.18 -4.13
C ILE A 125 1.87 1.70 -4.16
N SER A 126 1.67 1.14 -5.35
CA SER A 126 1.33 -0.26 -5.53
C SER A 126 2.56 -1.04 -5.99
N TYR A 127 2.93 -2.08 -5.23
CA TYR A 127 3.93 -3.05 -5.62
C TYR A 127 3.34 -3.98 -6.68
N LYS A 128 3.99 -4.06 -7.84
CA LYS A 128 3.55 -4.82 -9.00
C LYS A 128 4.70 -5.62 -9.61
N GLY A 129 4.34 -6.68 -10.32
CA GLY A 129 5.26 -7.42 -11.18
C GLY A 129 5.15 -6.98 -12.63
N ASP A 130 5.54 -7.88 -13.53
CA ASP A 130 5.37 -7.70 -14.97
C ASP A 130 3.90 -7.44 -15.33
N GLY A 131 3.67 -6.58 -16.34
CA GLY A 131 2.31 -6.22 -16.78
C GLY A 131 1.68 -5.04 -16.00
N ALA A 132 2.45 -4.29 -15.22
CA ALA A 132 1.95 -3.11 -14.48
C ALA A 132 1.34 -2.04 -15.39
N GLU A 133 1.86 -1.87 -16.61
CA GLU A 133 1.35 -0.93 -17.60
C GLU A 133 -0.05 -1.35 -18.08
N ASP A 134 -0.25 -2.63 -18.37
CA ASP A 134 -1.57 -3.17 -18.77
C ASP A 134 -2.58 -3.05 -17.62
N GLU A 135 -2.17 -3.33 -16.38
CA GLU A 135 -3.02 -3.13 -15.21
C GLU A 135 -3.40 -1.66 -15.03
N PHE A 136 -2.48 -0.73 -15.29
CA PHE A 136 -2.78 0.70 -15.22
C PHE A 136 -3.82 1.09 -16.25
N ASP A 137 -3.71 0.64 -17.49
CA ASP A 137 -4.69 0.99 -18.54
C ASP A 137 -6.10 0.55 -18.15
N VAL A 138 -6.26 -0.62 -17.54
CA VAL A 138 -7.54 -1.11 -17.01
C VAL A 138 -8.01 -0.25 -15.82
N ALA A 139 -7.10 0.18 -14.93
CA ALA A 139 -7.42 0.92 -13.72
C ALA A 139 -7.56 2.43 -13.91
N LYS A 140 -7.19 2.97 -15.06
CA LYS A 140 -7.08 4.40 -15.36
C LYS A 140 -8.36 5.19 -15.01
N ARG A 141 -9.52 4.62 -15.34
CA ARG A 141 -10.81 5.23 -15.03
C ARG A 141 -11.08 5.24 -13.52
N ALA A 142 -10.80 4.12 -12.84
CA ALA A 142 -10.96 4.02 -11.38
C ALA A 142 -10.08 5.05 -10.67
N ILE A 143 -8.80 5.09 -11.01
CA ILE A 143 -7.83 6.05 -10.46
C ILE A 143 -8.34 7.48 -10.61
N SER A 144 -8.79 7.88 -11.81
CA SER A 144 -9.29 9.22 -12.08
C SER A 144 -10.54 9.58 -11.26
N ILE A 145 -11.53 8.68 -11.20
CA ILE A 145 -12.78 8.87 -10.43
C ILE A 145 -12.49 9.02 -8.93
N LEU A 146 -11.48 8.29 -8.43
CA LEU A 146 -11.09 8.27 -7.03
C LEU A 146 -10.19 9.45 -6.63
N GLY A 147 -9.90 10.35 -7.56
CA GLY A 147 -9.09 11.55 -7.34
C GLY A 147 -7.59 11.31 -7.47
N GLY A 148 -7.18 10.22 -8.11
CA GLY A 148 -5.79 9.91 -8.42
C GLY A 148 -5.39 10.27 -9.83
N LYS A 149 -4.08 10.32 -10.07
CA LYS A 149 -3.44 10.42 -11.39
C LYS A 149 -2.16 9.60 -11.35
N LEU A 150 -1.92 8.74 -12.35
CA LEU A 150 -0.63 8.08 -12.46
C LEU A 150 0.46 9.14 -12.60
N ASP A 151 1.46 9.04 -11.76
CA ASP A 151 2.65 9.87 -11.81
C ASP A 151 3.73 9.17 -12.65
N ARG A 152 4.12 7.97 -12.20
CA ARG A 152 5.13 7.14 -12.89
C ARG A 152 5.06 5.68 -12.48
N ILE A 153 5.73 4.84 -13.26
CA ILE A 153 6.09 3.47 -12.92
C ILE A 153 7.60 3.45 -12.71
N GLU A 154 8.03 3.08 -11.50
CA GLU A 154 9.43 3.11 -11.10
C GLU A 154 9.96 1.68 -10.96
N LYS A 155 11.08 1.40 -11.61
CA LYS A 155 11.77 0.11 -11.46
C LYS A 155 12.78 0.21 -10.33
N PRO A 156 12.83 -0.77 -9.41
CA PRO A 156 13.79 -0.76 -8.32
C PRO A 156 15.22 -0.64 -8.81
N SER A 157 16.06 0.08 -8.08
CA SER A 157 17.50 0.18 -8.32
C SER A 157 18.21 -1.13 -8.02
N LEU A 158 17.69 -1.89 -7.05
CA LEU A 158 18.16 -3.24 -6.70
C LEU A 158 17.84 -4.24 -7.83
N LYS A 159 18.89 -4.86 -8.35
CA LYS A 159 18.78 -5.88 -9.40
C LYS A 159 19.15 -7.24 -8.84
N ASN A 160 18.17 -8.08 -8.58
CA ASN A 160 18.37 -9.49 -8.33
C ASN A 160 17.34 -10.33 -9.11
N ALA A 161 17.50 -11.65 -9.11
CA ALA A 161 16.65 -12.55 -9.91
C ALA A 161 15.16 -12.47 -9.53
N TYR A 162 14.83 -12.18 -8.26
CA TYR A 162 13.46 -12.17 -7.75
C TYR A 162 12.75 -10.82 -7.91
N ILE A 163 13.50 -9.72 -7.99
CA ILE A 163 12.96 -8.34 -8.09
C ILE A 163 12.99 -7.84 -9.54
N SER A 164 13.70 -8.54 -10.45
CA SER A 164 13.97 -8.03 -11.81
C SER A 164 12.72 -7.71 -12.65
N GLY A 165 11.58 -8.30 -12.37
CA GLY A 165 10.30 -8.00 -13.01
C GLY A 165 9.38 -7.08 -12.16
N HIS A 166 9.82 -6.69 -10.96
CA HIS A 166 9.01 -5.89 -10.06
C HIS A 166 9.12 -4.40 -10.37
N CYS A 167 8.07 -3.66 -10.04
CA CYS A 167 8.02 -2.22 -10.13
C CYS A 167 7.09 -1.63 -9.08
N LEU A 168 7.27 -0.34 -8.82
CA LEU A 168 6.37 0.47 -8.02
C LEU A 168 5.54 1.35 -8.95
N LEU A 169 4.23 1.28 -8.82
CA LEU A 169 3.30 2.13 -9.55
C LEU A 169 2.84 3.24 -8.61
N LEU A 170 3.26 4.47 -8.92
CA LEU A 170 2.99 5.64 -8.08
C LEU A 170 1.80 6.42 -8.62
N VAL A 171 0.75 6.50 -7.82
CA VAL A 171 -0.48 7.26 -8.12
C VAL A 171 -0.57 8.45 -7.18
N LYS A 172 -0.42 9.65 -7.73
CA LYS A 172 -0.57 10.91 -6.98
C LYS A 172 -2.03 11.19 -6.69
N LYS A 173 -2.36 11.55 -5.45
CA LYS A 173 -3.69 12.03 -5.07
C LYS A 173 -3.83 13.51 -5.44
N VAL A 174 -4.58 13.81 -6.49
CA VAL A 174 -4.74 15.16 -7.03
C VAL A 174 -6.05 15.82 -6.63
N ALA A 175 -7.07 15.03 -6.28
CA ALA A 175 -8.39 15.51 -5.86
C ALA A 175 -8.96 14.65 -4.72
N HIS A 176 -9.97 15.17 -4.00
CA HIS A 176 -10.67 14.40 -2.99
C HIS A 176 -11.42 13.21 -3.58
N THR A 177 -11.40 12.06 -2.90
CA THR A 177 -12.21 10.92 -3.26
C THR A 177 -13.70 11.21 -2.98
N PRO A 178 -14.61 11.01 -3.94
CA PRO A 178 -16.04 11.23 -3.70
C PRO A 178 -16.54 10.41 -2.50
N LYS A 179 -17.44 10.98 -1.69
CA LYS A 179 -17.93 10.39 -0.43
C LYS A 179 -18.56 8.99 -0.58
N ARG A 180 -19.08 8.65 -1.78
CA ARG A 180 -19.63 7.34 -2.10
C ARG A 180 -18.58 6.23 -2.15
N PHE A 181 -17.28 6.56 -2.18
CA PHE A 181 -16.17 5.62 -2.20
C PHE A 181 -15.36 5.66 -0.89
N PRO A 182 -14.79 4.52 -0.47
CA PRO A 182 -15.00 3.20 -1.08
C PRO A 182 -16.44 2.72 -0.88
N ARG A 183 -16.90 1.88 -1.81
CA ARG A 183 -18.20 1.22 -1.71
C ARG A 183 -18.20 0.18 -0.60
N LYS A 184 -19.38 -0.39 -0.29
CA LYS A 184 -19.53 -1.44 0.74
C LYS A 184 -18.60 -2.63 0.49
N ALA A 185 -18.22 -3.31 1.58
CA ALA A 185 -17.32 -4.46 1.59
C ALA A 185 -17.59 -5.45 0.44
N GLY A 186 -16.55 -5.79 -0.31
CA GLY A 186 -16.57 -6.69 -1.45
C GLY A 186 -17.10 -6.11 -2.77
N ALA A 187 -17.67 -4.90 -2.77
CA ALA A 187 -18.24 -4.30 -4.00
C ALA A 187 -17.15 -4.00 -5.03
N ALA A 188 -15.99 -3.48 -4.59
CA ALA A 188 -14.87 -3.18 -5.47
C ALA A 188 -14.42 -4.44 -6.24
N LYS A 189 -14.27 -5.57 -5.54
CA LYS A 189 -13.86 -6.84 -6.13
C LYS A 189 -14.92 -7.46 -7.04
N LYS A 190 -16.23 -7.37 -6.65
CA LYS A 190 -17.35 -7.95 -7.41
C LYS A 190 -17.64 -7.20 -8.70
N SER A 191 -17.45 -5.88 -8.69
CA SER A 191 -17.74 -4.99 -9.82
C SER A 191 -16.72 -3.84 -9.84
N PRO A 192 -15.48 -4.08 -10.31
CA PRO A 192 -14.46 -3.05 -10.39
C PRO A 192 -14.89 -1.85 -11.26
N ILE A 193 -14.39 -0.67 -10.94
CA ILE A 193 -14.61 0.54 -11.75
C ILE A 193 -13.72 0.43 -13.00
N ARG A 194 -14.35 0.28 -14.15
CA ARG A 194 -13.67 0.14 -15.46
C ARG A 194 -14.16 1.19 -16.45
#